data_f481011d893d261af47beccf6e80787d
#
_entry.id   f481011d893d261af47beccf6e80787d
#
_cell.length_a   1.000
_cell.length_b   1.000
_cell.length_c   1.000
_cell.angle_alpha   90.00
_cell.angle_beta   90.00
_cell.angle_gamma   90.00
#
_symmetry.space_group_name_H-M   'P 1'
#
loop_
_entity.id
_entity.type
_entity.pdbx_description
1 polymer ?
#
loop_
_entity_poly.entity_id
_entity_poly.type
_entity_poly.pdbx_seq_one_letter_code
_entity_poly.pdbx_strand_id
1 'polypeptide(L)'
;MRAARRVLQLGAVACVLASLPSPLFDLDRHQVPKELVLHLTAGLAAVLALRMLRRLPLALVDFLLLAYIALSFAAAILADNHWLAFRALGVTLSGAAVFWSARGISRAGLGRPLVVAFAVAAVIGAMTGLLQAYGVELPMMAATRAPGGTFGNRNFMAHLVAIGLPAVLLMTVETRSRARVVLGACCMLIAAAALLLSRSRAAWLGAAAPAAFFMIEGLWNGGLWSDRRYRPRIALLGAAAATGVMLALLLPNRLDWRSDSPYLESLVGVANFREGSGHGRLVQYRNTLRMASHHPVLGVGPGNWPVAYPLYTTPGDPAYDTGDIMPTNPWPSSDWMAIVSERGLPAALLLLSSLLVIVFVGWRRFRQAGRSGDGLAGLALVCTAIAVMVVGSFDAVLLLAVPSLFAWGLLGALLPAQRELASIALPDGRRRALTVAVACAALLFALRSSAQGVAILLAGAGRSVARVTWAARLDPGSYRLHMLLAGVPGARGPCGRVRVHGAAAHELFPHHDAPARVLRACGVRVSIR
;
A
#
# COMPACT_ATOMS: atom_id res chain seq x y z
N MET A 1 -15.63 -17.92 -11.21
CA MET A 1 -15.69 -16.92 -10.13
C MET A 1 -15.41 -17.48 -8.72
N ARG A 2 -15.92 -18.69 -8.33
CA ARG A 2 -15.62 -19.27 -6.99
C ARG A 2 -14.11 -19.48 -6.76
N ALA A 3 -13.38 -19.99 -7.74
CA ALA A 3 -11.93 -20.18 -7.66
C ALA A 3 -11.19 -18.83 -7.54
N ALA A 4 -11.53 -17.84 -8.37
CA ALA A 4 -10.93 -16.49 -8.29
C ALA A 4 -11.16 -15.84 -6.91
N ARG A 5 -12.36 -16.01 -6.34
CA ARG A 5 -12.65 -15.57 -4.97
C ARG A 5 -11.70 -16.22 -3.95
N ARG A 6 -11.54 -17.57 -3.99
CA ARG A 6 -10.65 -18.29 -3.07
C ARG A 6 -9.21 -17.80 -3.19
N VAL A 7 -8.74 -17.54 -4.41
CA VAL A 7 -7.41 -16.98 -4.66
C VAL A 7 -7.24 -15.63 -3.98
N LEU A 8 -8.20 -14.70 -4.14
CA LEU A 8 -8.13 -13.39 -3.46
C LEU A 8 -8.23 -13.51 -1.93
N GLN A 9 -9.04 -14.44 -1.41
CA GLN A 9 -9.17 -14.67 0.03
C GLN A 9 -7.87 -15.19 0.65
N LEU A 10 -7.27 -16.23 0.07
CA LEU A 10 -6.01 -16.80 0.53
C LEU A 10 -4.84 -15.84 0.29
N GLY A 11 -4.83 -15.18 -0.87
CA GLY A 11 -3.83 -14.19 -1.22
C GLY A 11 -3.81 -12.99 -0.28
N ALA A 12 -4.96 -12.53 0.21
CA ALA A 12 -5.03 -11.46 1.21
C ALA A 12 -4.30 -11.85 2.51
N VAL A 13 -4.54 -13.05 3.03
CA VAL A 13 -3.86 -13.56 4.22
C VAL A 13 -2.37 -13.79 3.96
N ALA A 14 -2.03 -14.43 2.84
CA ALA A 14 -0.64 -14.69 2.47
C ALA A 14 0.16 -13.38 2.30
N CYS A 15 -0.44 -12.36 1.66
CA CYS A 15 0.20 -11.06 1.46
C CYS A 15 0.47 -10.33 2.78
N VAL A 16 -0.45 -10.41 3.74
CA VAL A 16 -0.27 -9.85 5.08
C VAL A 16 0.88 -10.51 5.83
N LEU A 17 1.01 -11.83 5.74
CA LEU A 17 2.01 -12.60 6.49
C LEU A 17 3.38 -12.66 5.81
N ALA A 18 3.47 -12.40 4.51
CA ALA A 18 4.71 -12.50 3.74
C ALA A 18 5.78 -11.53 4.23
N SER A 19 6.95 -12.05 4.64
CA SER A 19 8.12 -11.30 5.08
C SER A 19 9.36 -12.21 5.02
N LEU A 20 10.56 -11.64 4.81
CA LEU A 20 11.82 -12.40 4.77
C LEU A 20 12.59 -12.26 6.09
N PRO A 21 13.17 -13.34 6.59
CA PRO A 21 14.03 -13.34 7.78
C PRO A 21 15.44 -12.87 7.40
N SER A 22 15.60 -11.61 6.99
CA SER A 22 16.90 -11.05 6.61
C SER A 22 17.24 -9.85 7.49
N PRO A 23 18.50 -9.68 7.95
CA PRO A 23 18.92 -8.51 8.71
C PRO A 23 19.17 -7.28 7.81
N LEU A 24 19.25 -7.47 6.49
CA LEU A 24 19.52 -6.40 5.53
C LEU A 24 18.23 -5.86 4.91
N PHE A 25 18.29 -4.58 4.51
CA PHE A 25 17.25 -3.90 3.76
C PHE A 25 15.88 -3.95 4.47
N ASP A 26 15.84 -3.39 5.68
CA ASP A 26 14.71 -3.49 6.63
C ASP A 26 13.35 -3.19 5.99
N LEU A 27 13.26 -2.30 5.00
CA LEU A 27 12.03 -2.05 4.26
C LEU A 27 11.75 -3.14 3.22
N ASP A 28 12.74 -3.45 2.35
CA ASP A 28 12.54 -4.35 1.21
C ASP A 28 12.27 -5.79 1.64
N ARG A 29 12.89 -6.28 2.74
CA ARG A 29 12.64 -7.62 3.30
C ARG A 29 11.18 -7.85 3.69
N HIS A 30 10.43 -6.77 3.97
CA HIS A 30 9.01 -6.82 4.24
C HIS A 30 8.16 -6.57 2.98
N GLN A 31 8.59 -5.68 2.08
CA GLN A 31 7.76 -5.28 0.94
C GLN A 31 7.88 -6.24 -0.25
N VAL A 32 9.09 -6.70 -0.59
CA VAL A 32 9.32 -7.57 -1.76
C VAL A 32 8.53 -8.87 -1.73
N PRO A 33 8.48 -9.66 -0.61
CA PRO A 33 7.65 -10.86 -0.58
C PRO A 33 6.15 -10.57 -0.68
N LYS A 34 5.70 -9.41 -0.20
CA LYS A 34 4.32 -8.97 -0.35
C LYS A 34 3.99 -8.61 -1.80
N GLU A 35 4.92 -7.98 -2.52
CA GLU A 35 4.78 -7.72 -3.95
C GLU A 35 4.67 -9.03 -4.75
N LEU A 36 5.52 -10.02 -4.45
CA LEU A 36 5.45 -11.35 -5.06
C LEU A 36 4.06 -11.97 -4.88
N VAL A 37 3.56 -12.00 -3.64
CA VAL A 37 2.24 -12.56 -3.33
C VAL A 37 1.14 -11.76 -4.01
N LEU A 38 1.23 -10.43 -4.05
CA LEU A 38 0.28 -9.57 -4.76
C LEU A 38 0.22 -9.93 -6.24
N HIS A 39 1.38 -10.01 -6.93
CA HIS A 39 1.44 -10.29 -8.37
C HIS A 39 0.84 -11.66 -8.72
N LEU A 40 1.20 -12.70 -7.94
CA LEU A 40 0.64 -14.05 -8.12
C LEU A 40 -0.87 -14.07 -7.85
N THR A 41 -1.32 -13.44 -6.76
CA THR A 41 -2.73 -13.39 -6.38
C THR A 41 -3.57 -12.65 -7.43
N ALA A 42 -3.12 -11.47 -7.83
CA ALA A 42 -3.79 -10.62 -8.81
C ALA A 42 -3.86 -11.30 -10.18
N GLY A 43 -2.73 -11.83 -10.64
CA GLY A 43 -2.64 -12.53 -11.95
C GLY A 43 -3.52 -13.77 -12.00
N LEU A 44 -3.42 -14.64 -10.99
CA LEU A 44 -4.22 -15.87 -10.94
C LEU A 44 -5.72 -15.58 -10.83
N ALA A 45 -6.11 -14.62 -10.00
CA ALA A 45 -7.51 -14.20 -9.88
C ALA A 45 -8.05 -13.62 -11.19
N ALA A 46 -7.26 -12.77 -11.88
CA ALA A 46 -7.63 -12.19 -13.17
C ALA A 46 -7.75 -13.24 -14.28
N VAL A 47 -6.80 -14.17 -14.37
CA VAL A 47 -6.85 -15.30 -15.33
C VAL A 47 -8.10 -16.14 -15.13
N LEU A 48 -8.41 -16.50 -13.87
CA LEU A 48 -9.60 -17.28 -13.54
C LEU A 48 -10.90 -16.51 -13.81
N ALA A 49 -10.92 -15.20 -13.57
CA ALA A 49 -12.07 -14.35 -13.87
C ALA A 49 -12.28 -14.19 -15.37
N LEU A 50 -11.22 -13.90 -16.15
CA LEU A 50 -11.28 -13.71 -17.61
C LEU A 50 -11.79 -14.95 -18.33
N ARG A 51 -11.42 -16.16 -17.88
CA ARG A 51 -11.91 -17.43 -18.47
C ARG A 51 -13.44 -17.55 -18.42
N MET A 52 -14.09 -16.86 -17.50
CA MET A 52 -15.55 -16.91 -17.30
C MET A 52 -16.29 -15.77 -18.01
N LEU A 53 -15.57 -14.78 -18.56
CA LEU A 53 -16.16 -13.61 -19.18
C LEU A 53 -16.31 -13.79 -20.70
N ARG A 54 -17.50 -13.48 -21.22
CA ARG A 54 -17.76 -13.41 -22.68
C ARG A 54 -17.75 -11.97 -23.20
N ARG A 55 -17.89 -11.00 -22.30
CA ARG A 55 -17.83 -9.57 -22.60
C ARG A 55 -17.23 -8.81 -21.42
N LEU A 56 -16.58 -7.70 -21.70
CA LEU A 56 -16.08 -6.74 -20.72
C LEU A 56 -17.00 -5.53 -20.71
N PRO A 57 -17.86 -5.38 -19.71
CA PRO A 57 -18.67 -4.20 -19.56
C PRO A 57 -17.82 -3.08 -18.96
N LEU A 58 -17.77 -1.93 -19.63
CA LEU A 58 -17.01 -0.76 -19.24
C LEU A 58 -17.94 0.36 -18.78
N ALA A 59 -17.75 0.83 -17.56
CA ALA A 59 -18.39 1.99 -16.98
C ALA A 59 -17.40 3.17 -16.90
N LEU A 60 -17.87 4.35 -16.49
CA LEU A 60 -17.01 5.54 -16.39
C LEU A 60 -15.73 5.30 -15.58
N VAL A 61 -15.85 4.62 -14.42
CA VAL A 61 -14.69 4.30 -13.59
C VAL A 61 -13.63 3.46 -14.32
N ASP A 62 -14.06 2.58 -15.22
CA ASP A 62 -13.14 1.73 -15.98
C ASP A 62 -12.33 2.55 -16.99
N PHE A 63 -12.97 3.51 -17.68
CA PHE A 63 -12.27 4.42 -18.59
C PHE A 63 -11.27 5.33 -17.87
N LEU A 64 -11.65 5.87 -16.71
CA LEU A 64 -10.76 6.70 -15.91
C LEU A 64 -9.53 5.92 -15.43
N LEU A 65 -9.72 4.68 -14.93
CA LEU A 65 -8.62 3.82 -14.49
C LEU A 65 -7.74 3.36 -15.66
N LEU A 66 -8.32 3.02 -16.82
CA LEU A 66 -7.56 2.65 -18.01
C LEU A 66 -6.72 3.82 -18.51
N ALA A 67 -7.28 5.04 -18.56
CA ALA A 67 -6.54 6.25 -18.91
C ALA A 67 -5.40 6.55 -17.91
N TYR A 68 -5.66 6.42 -16.60
CA TYR A 68 -4.63 6.52 -15.56
C TYR A 68 -3.48 5.52 -15.78
N ILE A 69 -3.81 4.26 -16.10
CA ILE A 69 -2.81 3.22 -16.38
C ILE A 69 -2.01 3.56 -17.64
N ALA A 70 -2.68 4.02 -18.70
CA ALA A 70 -2.01 4.41 -19.95
C ALA A 70 -1.01 5.55 -19.74
N LEU A 71 -1.38 6.59 -18.99
CA LEU A 71 -0.46 7.66 -18.60
C LEU A 71 0.68 7.18 -17.70
N SER A 72 0.40 6.23 -16.79
CA SER A 72 1.44 5.62 -15.94
C SER A 72 2.46 4.83 -16.77
N PHE A 73 2.03 4.15 -17.84
CA PHE A 73 2.93 3.51 -18.80
C PHE A 73 3.77 4.53 -19.57
N ALA A 74 3.15 5.59 -20.08
CA ALA A 74 3.88 6.65 -20.80
C ALA A 74 4.94 7.30 -19.89
N ALA A 75 4.59 7.57 -18.62
CA ALA A 75 5.52 8.10 -17.64
C ALA A 75 6.68 7.12 -17.33
N ALA A 76 6.40 5.81 -17.31
CA ALA A 76 7.42 4.80 -17.04
C ALA A 76 8.46 4.65 -18.17
N ILE A 77 8.07 4.90 -19.41
CA ILE A 77 8.98 4.89 -20.57
C ILE A 77 10.00 6.03 -20.48
N LEU A 78 9.61 7.16 -19.89
CA LEU A 78 10.44 8.37 -19.76
C LEU A 78 11.20 8.42 -18.43
N ALA A 79 11.08 7.43 -17.58
CA ALA A 79 11.69 7.39 -16.27
C ALA A 79 13.21 7.18 -16.35
N ASP A 80 13.99 7.89 -15.53
CA ASP A 80 15.45 7.71 -15.46
C ASP A 80 15.83 6.31 -14.96
N ASN A 81 15.12 5.82 -13.95
CA ASN A 81 15.33 4.48 -13.41
C ASN A 81 14.18 3.54 -13.81
N HIS A 82 14.36 2.83 -14.91
CA HIS A 82 13.39 1.89 -15.44
C HIS A 82 13.11 0.70 -14.51
N TRP A 83 14.06 0.29 -13.66
CA TRP A 83 13.88 -0.80 -12.70
C TRP A 83 12.85 -0.44 -11.62
N LEU A 84 12.92 0.80 -11.11
CA LEU A 84 11.92 1.32 -10.17
C LEU A 84 10.58 1.54 -10.86
N ALA A 85 10.59 2.07 -12.08
CA ALA A 85 9.37 2.29 -12.86
C ALA A 85 8.62 0.98 -13.13
N PHE A 86 9.33 -0.07 -13.52
CA PHE A 86 8.76 -1.40 -13.74
C PHE A 86 8.17 -2.00 -12.45
N ARG A 87 8.87 -1.86 -11.30
CA ARG A 87 8.35 -2.28 -9.97
C ARG A 87 7.06 -1.57 -9.63
N ALA A 88 7.02 -0.25 -9.74
CA ALA A 88 5.85 0.56 -9.41
C ALA A 88 4.65 0.28 -10.34
N LEU A 89 4.91 0.06 -11.65
CA LEU A 89 3.89 -0.39 -12.60
C LEU A 89 3.33 -1.77 -12.22
N GLY A 90 4.18 -2.69 -11.79
CA GLY A 90 3.75 -4.02 -11.35
C GLY A 90 2.72 -3.95 -10.24
N VAL A 91 2.95 -3.12 -9.21
CA VAL A 91 1.99 -2.89 -8.12
C VAL A 91 0.70 -2.26 -8.64
N THR A 92 0.81 -1.23 -9.50
CA THR A 92 -0.35 -0.54 -10.09
C THR A 92 -1.24 -1.48 -10.91
N LEU A 93 -0.64 -2.28 -11.79
CA LEU A 93 -1.36 -3.24 -12.64
C LEU A 93 -1.98 -4.38 -11.84
N SER A 94 -1.27 -4.85 -10.82
CA SER A 94 -1.80 -5.87 -9.91
C SER A 94 -2.98 -5.34 -9.10
N GLY A 95 -2.91 -4.09 -8.60
CA GLY A 95 -4.05 -3.43 -7.95
C GLY A 95 -5.27 -3.32 -8.86
N ALA A 96 -5.08 -2.91 -10.11
CA ALA A 96 -6.14 -2.85 -11.12
C ALA A 96 -6.73 -4.25 -11.42
N ALA A 97 -5.89 -5.27 -11.56
CA ALA A 97 -6.33 -6.66 -11.77
C ALA A 97 -7.14 -7.18 -10.58
N VAL A 98 -6.75 -6.84 -9.35
CA VAL A 98 -7.53 -7.13 -8.13
C VAL A 98 -8.88 -6.43 -8.16
N PHE A 99 -8.93 -5.13 -8.50
CA PHE A 99 -10.17 -4.36 -8.58
C PHE A 99 -11.18 -5.00 -9.54
N TRP A 100 -10.76 -5.27 -10.78
CA TRP A 100 -11.64 -5.86 -11.80
C TRP A 100 -12.04 -7.29 -11.47
N SER A 101 -11.13 -8.09 -10.88
CA SER A 101 -11.42 -9.45 -10.43
C SER A 101 -12.44 -9.44 -9.28
N ALA A 102 -12.24 -8.60 -8.27
CA ALA A 102 -13.16 -8.45 -7.14
C ALA A 102 -14.54 -7.96 -7.58
N ARG A 103 -14.59 -7.02 -8.53
CA ARG A 103 -15.85 -6.55 -9.14
C ARG A 103 -16.55 -7.66 -9.94
N GLY A 104 -15.81 -8.46 -10.70
CA GLY A 104 -16.35 -9.64 -11.41
C GLY A 104 -16.92 -10.68 -10.45
N ILE A 105 -16.24 -10.92 -9.32
CA ILE A 105 -16.70 -11.81 -8.25
C ILE A 105 -17.96 -11.25 -7.60
N SER A 106 -18.02 -9.94 -7.35
CA SER A 106 -19.19 -9.26 -6.77
C SER A 106 -20.42 -9.35 -7.68
N ARG A 107 -20.24 -9.13 -9.01
CA ARG A 107 -21.30 -9.30 -10.01
C ARG A 107 -21.85 -10.73 -10.07
N ALA A 108 -21.04 -11.73 -9.71
CA ALA A 108 -21.46 -13.13 -9.59
C ALA A 108 -22.12 -13.46 -8.23
N GLY A 109 -22.46 -12.47 -7.41
CA GLY A 109 -23.10 -12.67 -6.10
C GLY A 109 -22.14 -13.16 -5.00
N LEU A 110 -20.84 -13.13 -5.23
CA LEU A 110 -19.82 -13.68 -4.32
C LEU A 110 -19.01 -12.58 -3.59
N GLY A 111 -19.42 -11.32 -3.66
CA GLY A 111 -18.69 -10.18 -3.06
C GLY A 111 -18.67 -10.21 -1.53
N ARG A 112 -19.76 -10.56 -0.86
CA ARG A 112 -19.83 -10.55 0.62
C ARG A 112 -18.81 -11.49 1.30
N PRO A 113 -18.66 -12.77 0.87
CA PRO A 113 -17.62 -13.64 1.42
C PRO A 113 -16.20 -13.12 1.16
N LEU A 114 -15.99 -12.35 0.08
CA LEU A 114 -14.71 -11.72 -0.20
C LEU A 114 -14.43 -10.58 0.79
N VAL A 115 -15.40 -9.70 1.02
CA VAL A 115 -15.28 -8.59 2.00
C VAL A 115 -14.99 -9.12 3.41
N VAL A 116 -15.67 -10.20 3.84
CA VAL A 116 -15.41 -10.86 5.14
C VAL A 116 -13.96 -11.35 5.23
N ALA A 117 -13.44 -11.96 4.15
CA ALA A 117 -12.06 -12.45 4.16
C ALA A 117 -11.04 -11.31 4.24
N PHE A 118 -11.28 -10.19 3.55
CA PHE A 118 -10.43 -9.00 3.67
C PHE A 118 -10.49 -8.39 5.08
N ALA A 119 -11.67 -8.34 5.71
CA ALA A 119 -11.82 -7.88 7.09
C ALA A 119 -10.98 -8.73 8.05
N VAL A 120 -11.12 -10.07 7.97
CA VAL A 120 -10.36 -11.00 8.80
C VAL A 120 -8.86 -10.91 8.53
N ALA A 121 -8.44 -10.83 7.26
CA ALA A 121 -7.03 -10.71 6.91
C ALA A 121 -6.39 -9.41 7.43
N ALA A 122 -7.13 -8.28 7.42
CA ALA A 122 -6.66 -7.04 8.04
C ALA A 122 -6.42 -7.20 9.54
N VAL A 123 -7.31 -7.92 10.24
CA VAL A 123 -7.18 -8.20 11.67
C VAL A 123 -6.03 -9.18 11.95
N ILE A 124 -5.78 -10.16 11.08
CA ILE A 124 -4.58 -11.01 11.18
C ILE A 124 -3.32 -10.14 11.11
N GLY A 125 -3.30 -9.13 10.24
CA GLY A 125 -2.21 -8.14 10.20
C GLY A 125 -2.06 -7.38 11.52
N ALA A 126 -3.16 -6.90 12.10
CA ALA A 126 -3.19 -6.26 13.41
C ALA A 126 -2.63 -7.18 14.51
N MET A 127 -3.01 -8.46 14.49
CA MET A 127 -2.52 -9.46 15.45
C MET A 127 -1.00 -9.61 15.40
N THR A 128 -0.35 -9.57 14.23
CA THR A 128 1.13 -9.65 14.16
C THR A 128 1.79 -8.47 14.87
N GLY A 129 1.22 -7.28 14.78
CA GLY A 129 1.68 -6.10 15.52
C GLY A 129 1.41 -6.21 17.03
N LEU A 130 0.24 -6.69 17.44
CA LEU A 130 -0.08 -6.90 18.86
C LEU A 130 0.83 -7.97 19.48
N LEU A 131 1.05 -9.10 18.82
CA LEU A 131 1.98 -10.14 19.29
C LEU A 131 3.36 -9.53 19.55
N GLN A 132 3.86 -8.70 18.63
CA GLN A 132 5.12 -8.00 18.81
C GLN A 132 5.07 -7.01 19.99
N ALA A 133 4.00 -6.23 20.14
CA ALA A 133 3.83 -5.28 21.23
C ALA A 133 3.89 -5.96 22.61
N TYR A 134 3.40 -7.20 22.71
CA TYR A 134 3.40 -7.99 23.94
C TYR A 134 4.58 -8.98 24.04
N GLY A 135 5.63 -8.80 23.23
CA GLY A 135 6.92 -9.46 23.42
C GLY A 135 7.15 -10.72 22.61
N VAL A 136 6.32 -11.02 21.61
CA VAL A 136 6.63 -12.09 20.64
C VAL A 136 7.55 -11.51 19.57
N GLU A 137 8.80 -11.98 19.56
CA GLU A 137 9.81 -11.58 18.59
C GLU A 137 10.10 -12.71 17.61
N LEU A 138 9.90 -12.46 16.34
CA LEU A 138 10.22 -13.39 15.26
C LEU A 138 11.13 -12.69 14.24
N PRO A 139 12.06 -13.40 13.59
CA PRO A 139 12.95 -12.82 12.56
C PRO A 139 12.20 -12.15 11.39
N MET A 140 10.92 -12.50 11.20
CA MET A 140 10.04 -11.96 10.16
C MET A 140 9.31 -10.68 10.59
N MET A 141 9.45 -10.24 11.85
CA MET A 141 8.80 -9.02 12.36
C MET A 141 9.70 -7.79 12.21
N ALA A 142 9.12 -6.62 12.34
CA ALA A 142 9.81 -5.35 12.24
C ALA A 142 10.95 -5.23 13.27
N ALA A 143 12.17 -4.94 12.83
CA ALA A 143 13.30 -4.67 13.72
C ALA A 143 13.24 -3.26 14.29
N THR A 144 12.72 -2.31 13.51
CA THR A 144 12.57 -0.90 13.87
C THR A 144 11.09 -0.50 13.80
N ARG A 145 10.71 0.60 14.42
CA ARG A 145 9.34 1.13 14.40
C ARG A 145 8.25 0.11 14.79
N ALA A 146 8.49 -0.62 15.88
CA ALA A 146 7.48 -1.47 16.50
C ALA A 146 6.25 -0.65 16.96
N PRO A 147 5.04 -1.26 17.01
CA PRO A 147 4.68 -2.63 16.67
C PRO A 147 4.28 -2.77 15.18
N GLY A 148 5.23 -3.05 14.31
CA GLY A 148 4.99 -3.21 12.87
C GLY A 148 4.62 -4.63 12.44
N GLY A 149 4.84 -5.63 13.29
CA GLY A 149 4.63 -7.03 12.95
C GLY A 149 5.36 -7.41 11.67
N THR A 150 4.68 -8.11 10.76
CA THR A 150 5.21 -8.51 9.45
C THR A 150 5.31 -7.37 8.42
N PHE A 151 4.92 -6.13 8.76
CA PHE A 151 4.90 -5.00 7.83
C PHE A 151 6.19 -4.17 7.82
N GLY A 152 7.09 -4.39 8.78
CA GLY A 152 8.33 -3.63 8.93
C GLY A 152 8.14 -2.22 9.51
N ASN A 153 6.90 -1.73 9.59
CA ASN A 153 6.58 -0.40 10.12
C ASN A 153 5.17 -0.39 10.69
N ARG A 154 5.01 0.14 11.91
CA ARG A 154 3.72 0.28 12.59
C ARG A 154 2.68 1.07 11.79
N ASN A 155 3.13 2.07 11.01
CA ASN A 155 2.22 2.84 10.17
C ASN A 155 1.55 1.96 9.12
N PHE A 156 2.31 1.12 8.41
CA PHE A 156 1.76 0.28 7.34
C PHE A 156 0.75 -0.74 7.86
N MET A 157 1.03 -1.34 9.03
CA MET A 157 0.06 -2.20 9.70
C MET A 157 -1.21 -1.42 10.06
N ALA A 158 -1.07 -0.24 10.67
CA ALA A 158 -2.20 0.58 11.11
C ALA A 158 -3.04 1.13 9.93
N HIS A 159 -2.40 1.48 8.80
CA HIS A 159 -3.10 1.89 7.58
C HIS A 159 -3.99 0.76 7.03
N LEU A 160 -3.46 -0.46 6.98
CA LEU A 160 -4.26 -1.63 6.59
C LEU A 160 -5.47 -1.81 7.48
N VAL A 161 -5.27 -1.70 8.81
CA VAL A 161 -6.36 -1.84 9.79
C VAL A 161 -7.43 -0.77 9.55
N ALA A 162 -7.05 0.50 9.40
CA ALA A 162 -7.98 1.60 9.15
C ALA A 162 -8.82 1.36 7.87
N ILE A 163 -8.20 0.91 6.77
CA ILE A 163 -8.88 0.56 5.52
C ILE A 163 -9.82 -0.65 5.70
N GLY A 164 -9.47 -1.59 6.57
CA GLY A 164 -10.28 -2.79 6.85
C GLY A 164 -11.50 -2.56 7.76
N LEU A 165 -11.51 -1.48 8.58
CA LEU A 165 -12.61 -1.22 9.55
C LEU A 165 -14.00 -1.17 8.92
N PRO A 166 -14.24 -0.51 7.76
CA PRO A 166 -15.56 -0.51 7.12
C PRO A 166 -16.04 -1.91 6.73
N ALA A 167 -15.12 -2.81 6.38
CA ALA A 167 -15.46 -4.21 6.10
C ALA A 167 -15.83 -4.99 7.38
N VAL A 168 -15.13 -4.75 8.50
CA VAL A 168 -15.47 -5.30 9.83
C VAL A 168 -16.86 -4.83 10.26
N LEU A 169 -17.15 -3.55 10.10
CA LEU A 169 -18.47 -2.98 10.40
C LEU A 169 -19.56 -3.65 9.56
N LEU A 170 -19.37 -3.71 8.23
CA LEU A 170 -20.36 -4.29 7.31
C LEU A 170 -20.64 -5.77 7.65
N MET A 171 -19.61 -6.60 7.84
CA MET A 171 -19.78 -8.03 8.12
C MET A 171 -20.54 -8.28 9.44
N THR A 172 -20.43 -7.36 10.39
CA THR A 172 -21.07 -7.47 11.72
C THR A 172 -22.50 -6.97 11.68
N VAL A 173 -22.73 -5.81 11.06
CA VAL A 173 -24.04 -5.15 11.05
C VAL A 173 -25.04 -5.87 10.14
N GLU A 174 -24.59 -6.37 8.97
CA GLU A 174 -25.47 -7.02 7.99
C GLU A 174 -25.87 -8.44 8.36
N THR A 175 -25.03 -9.17 9.09
CA THR A 175 -25.22 -10.62 9.34
C THR A 175 -26.40 -10.92 10.27
N ARG A 176 -27.02 -12.09 10.09
CA ARG A 176 -27.99 -12.69 11.04
C ARG A 176 -27.35 -13.74 11.95
N SER A 177 -26.12 -14.15 11.66
CA SER A 177 -25.39 -15.19 12.41
C SER A 177 -24.77 -14.61 13.68
N ARG A 178 -25.12 -15.15 14.85
CA ARG A 178 -24.52 -14.79 16.14
C ARG A 178 -23.00 -14.96 16.13
N ALA A 179 -22.51 -16.07 15.57
CA ALA A 179 -21.08 -16.34 15.46
C ALA A 179 -20.33 -15.25 14.66
N ARG A 180 -20.92 -14.75 13.56
CA ARG A 180 -20.31 -13.65 12.80
C ARG A 180 -20.36 -12.31 13.54
N VAL A 181 -21.39 -12.08 14.35
CA VAL A 181 -21.47 -10.87 15.20
C VAL A 181 -20.35 -10.91 16.24
N VAL A 182 -20.15 -12.05 16.91
CA VAL A 182 -19.05 -12.23 17.88
C VAL A 182 -17.70 -12.09 17.19
N LEU A 183 -17.49 -12.74 16.05
CA LEU A 183 -16.26 -12.61 15.26
C LEU A 183 -15.98 -11.14 14.91
N GLY A 184 -17.00 -10.39 14.48
CA GLY A 184 -16.86 -8.98 14.17
C GLY A 184 -16.52 -8.11 15.38
N ALA A 185 -17.11 -8.40 16.55
CA ALA A 185 -16.76 -7.73 17.80
C ALA A 185 -15.31 -8.01 18.22
N CYS A 186 -14.84 -9.27 18.13
CA CYS A 186 -13.43 -9.63 18.36
C CYS A 186 -12.50 -8.93 17.37
N CYS A 187 -12.87 -8.88 16.08
CA CYS A 187 -12.11 -8.17 15.07
C CYS A 187 -12.01 -6.67 15.39
N MET A 188 -13.08 -6.04 15.83
CA MET A 188 -13.09 -4.62 16.19
C MET A 188 -12.23 -4.34 17.42
N LEU A 189 -12.29 -5.18 18.45
CA LEU A 189 -11.48 -5.09 19.66
C LEU A 189 -9.98 -5.12 19.30
N ILE A 190 -9.57 -6.14 18.53
CA ILE A 190 -8.17 -6.32 18.09
C ILE A 190 -7.72 -5.13 17.24
N ALA A 191 -8.55 -4.69 16.28
CA ALA A 191 -8.24 -3.55 15.42
C ALA A 191 -8.05 -2.26 16.20
N ALA A 192 -8.93 -1.98 17.17
CA ALA A 192 -8.85 -0.79 18.02
C ALA A 192 -7.60 -0.79 18.90
N ALA A 193 -7.27 -1.93 19.53
CA ALA A 193 -6.05 -2.09 20.32
C ALA A 193 -4.79 -1.85 19.46
N ALA A 194 -4.71 -2.46 18.27
CA ALA A 194 -3.58 -2.31 17.37
C ALA A 194 -3.44 -0.87 16.84
N LEU A 195 -4.54 -0.20 16.51
CA LEU A 195 -4.53 1.21 16.10
C LEU A 195 -3.99 2.11 17.21
N LEU A 196 -4.40 1.91 18.45
CA LEU A 196 -3.89 2.69 19.58
C LEU A 196 -2.39 2.49 19.75
N LEU A 197 -1.94 1.22 19.89
CA LEU A 197 -0.54 0.89 20.12
C LEU A 197 0.38 1.31 18.96
N SER A 198 -0.15 1.43 17.74
CA SER A 198 0.63 1.90 16.59
C SER A 198 1.09 3.36 16.70
N ARG A 199 0.38 4.20 17.43
CA ARG A 199 0.59 5.66 17.47
C ARG A 199 0.62 6.33 16.09
N SER A 200 -0.03 5.71 15.10
CA SER A 200 -0.07 6.22 13.72
C SER A 200 -1.16 7.28 13.58
N ARG A 201 -0.76 8.55 13.58
CA ARG A 201 -1.68 9.70 13.41
C ARG A 201 -2.48 9.61 12.11
N ALA A 202 -1.84 9.22 11.01
CA ALA A 202 -2.48 9.03 9.72
C ALA A 202 -3.57 7.94 9.77
N ALA A 203 -3.30 6.81 10.46
CA ALA A 203 -4.27 5.74 10.61
C ALA A 203 -5.44 6.14 11.55
N TRP A 204 -5.16 6.92 12.59
CA TRP A 204 -6.22 7.46 13.45
C TRP A 204 -7.16 8.38 12.68
N LEU A 205 -6.62 9.29 11.85
CA LEU A 205 -7.42 10.12 10.96
C LEU A 205 -8.17 9.28 9.92
N GLY A 206 -7.50 8.27 9.35
CA GLY A 206 -8.07 7.31 8.39
C GLY A 206 -9.17 6.42 8.98
N ALA A 207 -9.22 6.23 10.29
CA ALA A 207 -10.32 5.57 10.99
C ALA A 207 -11.41 6.57 11.43
N ALA A 208 -11.01 7.75 11.90
CA ALA A 208 -11.93 8.77 12.41
C ALA A 208 -12.80 9.39 11.31
N ALA A 209 -12.24 9.70 10.13
CA ALA A 209 -13.00 10.32 9.04
C ALA A 209 -14.13 9.41 8.51
N PRO A 210 -13.93 8.13 8.18
CA PRO A 210 -15.03 7.25 7.80
C PRO A 210 -15.97 6.96 8.98
N ALA A 211 -15.49 6.95 10.24
CA ALA A 211 -16.36 6.82 11.41
C ALA A 211 -17.29 8.04 11.57
N ALA A 212 -16.77 9.25 11.39
CA ALA A 212 -17.57 10.47 11.40
C ALA A 212 -18.62 10.46 10.27
N PHE A 213 -18.24 10.07 9.05
CA PHE A 213 -19.17 9.90 7.94
C PHE A 213 -20.23 8.86 8.24
N PHE A 214 -19.85 7.71 8.82
CA PHE A 214 -20.80 6.67 9.24
C PHE A 214 -21.75 7.16 10.33
N MET A 215 -21.28 7.94 11.30
CA MET A 215 -22.13 8.53 12.33
C MET A 215 -23.15 9.49 11.73
N ILE A 216 -22.73 10.40 10.87
CA ILE A 216 -23.61 11.42 10.28
C ILE A 216 -24.59 10.76 9.28
N GLU A 217 -24.08 10.08 8.28
CA GLU A 217 -24.90 9.54 7.20
C GLU A 217 -25.57 8.21 7.55
N GLY A 218 -24.91 7.34 8.29
CA GLY A 218 -25.46 6.03 8.66
C GLY A 218 -26.39 6.11 9.87
N LEU A 219 -25.88 6.60 11.01
CA LEU A 219 -26.64 6.57 12.27
C LEU A 219 -27.75 7.64 12.28
N TRP A 220 -27.41 8.86 11.90
CA TRP A 220 -28.34 10.00 11.97
C TRP A 220 -29.26 10.04 10.73
N ASN A 221 -28.71 10.39 9.57
CA ASN A 221 -29.52 10.56 8.34
C ASN A 221 -30.14 9.25 7.84
N GLY A 222 -29.43 8.14 7.92
CA GLY A 222 -29.89 6.81 7.52
C GLY A 222 -30.73 6.10 8.58
N GLY A 223 -30.79 6.63 9.81
CA GLY A 223 -31.61 6.10 10.90
C GLY A 223 -31.21 4.69 11.37
N LEU A 224 -29.95 4.27 11.17
CA LEU A 224 -29.47 2.95 11.60
C LEU A 224 -29.51 2.80 13.14
N TRP A 225 -29.34 3.89 13.87
CA TRP A 225 -29.42 3.88 15.33
C TRP A 225 -30.84 3.66 15.85
N SER A 226 -31.87 4.11 15.13
CA SER A 226 -33.29 3.93 15.48
C SER A 226 -33.79 2.55 15.15
N ASP A 227 -33.07 1.78 14.35
CA ASP A 227 -33.44 0.44 13.93
C ASP A 227 -33.05 -0.61 14.98
N ARG A 228 -34.08 -1.30 15.56
CA ARG A 228 -33.86 -2.36 16.56
C ARG A 228 -32.97 -3.51 16.10
N ARG A 229 -32.81 -3.70 14.79
CA ARG A 229 -31.98 -4.73 14.20
C ARG A 229 -30.48 -4.34 14.24
N TYR A 230 -30.15 -3.09 13.97
CA TYR A 230 -28.77 -2.64 13.79
C TYR A 230 -28.16 -2.03 15.05
N ARG A 231 -28.97 -1.30 15.84
CA ARG A 231 -28.54 -0.64 17.07
C ARG A 231 -27.71 -1.52 18.01
N PRO A 232 -28.16 -2.76 18.41
CA PRO A 232 -27.40 -3.56 19.36
C PRO A 232 -26.04 -4.02 18.79
N ARG A 233 -25.93 -4.22 17.47
CA ARG A 233 -24.67 -4.60 16.82
C ARG A 233 -23.71 -3.46 16.71
N ILE A 234 -24.22 -2.25 16.42
CA ILE A 234 -23.42 -1.02 16.38
C ILE A 234 -22.92 -0.69 17.79
N ALA A 235 -23.79 -0.78 18.80
CA ALA A 235 -23.41 -0.61 20.20
C ALA A 235 -22.35 -1.62 20.65
N LEU A 236 -22.49 -2.90 20.24
CA LEU A 236 -21.51 -3.94 20.52
C LEU A 236 -20.15 -3.63 19.88
N LEU A 237 -20.12 -3.14 18.62
CA LEU A 237 -18.88 -2.73 17.96
C LEU A 237 -18.22 -1.54 18.66
N GLY A 238 -19.01 -0.55 19.09
CA GLY A 238 -18.52 0.56 19.89
C GLY A 238 -17.94 0.11 21.24
N ALA A 239 -18.64 -0.78 21.95
CA ALA A 239 -18.18 -1.37 23.20
C ALA A 239 -16.89 -2.19 22.97
N ALA A 240 -16.82 -3.02 21.92
CA ALA A 240 -15.63 -3.79 21.59
C ALA A 240 -14.42 -2.90 21.25
N ALA A 241 -14.64 -1.82 20.51
CA ALA A 241 -13.59 -0.84 20.22
C ALA A 241 -13.07 -0.16 21.51
N ALA A 242 -13.99 0.30 22.36
CA ALA A 242 -13.64 0.89 23.66
C ALA A 242 -12.87 -0.08 24.55
N THR A 243 -13.34 -1.34 24.62
CA THR A 243 -12.64 -2.40 25.37
C THR A 243 -11.24 -2.65 24.82
N GLY A 244 -11.08 -2.71 23.49
CA GLY A 244 -9.77 -2.87 22.85
C GLY A 244 -8.80 -1.74 23.18
N VAL A 245 -9.26 -0.49 23.16
CA VAL A 245 -8.50 0.68 23.58
C VAL A 245 -8.13 0.59 25.06
N MET A 246 -9.09 0.27 25.94
CA MET A 246 -8.84 0.15 27.38
C MET A 246 -7.83 -0.96 27.69
N LEU A 247 -7.97 -2.13 27.09
CA LEU A 247 -6.99 -3.22 27.27
C LEU A 247 -5.60 -2.82 26.80
N ALA A 248 -5.48 -2.12 25.67
CA ALA A 248 -4.20 -1.63 25.17
C ALA A 248 -3.54 -0.58 26.09
N LEU A 249 -4.32 0.21 26.83
CA LEU A 249 -3.84 1.19 27.82
C LEU A 249 -3.46 0.53 29.15
N LEU A 250 -4.23 -0.46 29.58
CA LEU A 250 -4.10 -1.04 30.93
C LEU A 250 -3.09 -2.22 30.97
N LEU A 251 -2.98 -2.99 29.89
CA LEU A 251 -2.08 -4.12 29.84
C LEU A 251 -0.64 -3.66 29.59
N PRO A 252 0.34 -4.10 30.42
CA PRO A 252 1.74 -3.76 30.21
C PRO A 252 2.22 -4.35 28.88
N ASN A 253 2.89 -3.53 28.07
CA ASN A 253 3.46 -3.94 26.80
C ASN A 253 4.98 -3.68 26.78
N ARG A 254 5.69 -4.25 25.80
CA ARG A 254 7.15 -4.14 25.66
C ARG A 254 7.58 -3.04 24.68
N LEU A 255 6.68 -2.11 24.37
CA LEU A 255 7.02 -0.99 23.49
C LEU A 255 7.77 0.08 24.28
N ASP A 256 8.99 0.35 23.84
CA ASP A 256 9.82 1.41 24.42
C ASP A 256 9.45 2.76 23.78
N TRP A 257 8.69 3.57 24.51
CA TRP A 257 8.35 4.93 24.15
C TRP A 257 9.18 5.90 24.97
N ARG A 258 9.87 6.83 24.28
CA ARG A 258 10.68 7.87 24.93
C ARG A 258 9.87 8.90 25.75
N SER A 259 8.56 8.81 25.74
CA SER A 259 7.64 9.76 26.39
C SER A 259 6.82 9.04 27.46
N ASP A 260 6.57 9.70 28.59
CA ASP A 260 5.73 9.21 29.69
C ASP A 260 4.24 9.18 29.31
N SER A 261 3.83 9.99 28.33
CA SER A 261 2.45 10.05 27.84
C SER A 261 2.38 9.92 26.30
N PRO A 262 2.81 8.78 25.72
CA PRO A 262 3.06 8.65 24.30
C PRO A 262 1.81 8.81 23.43
N TYR A 263 0.65 8.41 23.92
CA TYR A 263 -0.61 8.49 23.18
C TYR A 263 -1.17 9.91 23.15
N LEU A 264 -1.09 10.64 24.29
CA LEU A 264 -1.49 12.04 24.39
C LEU A 264 -0.61 12.91 23.50
N GLU A 265 0.71 12.71 23.56
CA GLU A 265 1.67 13.38 22.65
C GLU A 265 1.34 13.16 21.17
N SER A 266 0.98 11.92 20.82
CA SER A 266 0.58 11.60 19.45
C SER A 266 -0.73 12.28 19.04
N LEU A 267 -1.68 12.41 19.98
CA LEU A 267 -2.97 13.08 19.74
C LEU A 267 -2.78 14.60 19.56
N VAL A 268 -2.06 15.25 20.47
CA VAL A 268 -1.73 16.69 20.38
C VAL A 268 -0.90 16.96 19.11
N GLY A 269 0.03 16.06 18.80
CA GLY A 269 0.89 16.15 17.63
C GLY A 269 0.14 16.03 16.28
N VAL A 270 -1.14 15.64 16.24
CA VAL A 270 -1.92 15.59 15.00
C VAL A 270 -1.99 16.98 14.34
N ALA A 271 -2.13 18.03 15.13
CA ALA A 271 -2.22 19.42 14.66
C ALA A 271 -0.87 20.17 14.66
N ASN A 272 0.23 19.53 15.10
CA ASN A 272 1.54 20.17 15.11
C ASN A 272 2.27 20.00 13.76
N PHE A 273 2.31 21.10 13.00
CA PHE A 273 3.05 21.21 11.74
C PHE A 273 4.29 22.12 11.83
N ARG A 274 4.59 22.64 13.02
CA ARG A 274 5.74 23.54 13.22
C ARG A 274 7.03 22.77 13.48
N GLU A 275 6.93 21.57 14.06
CA GLU A 275 8.07 20.76 14.47
C GLU A 275 7.86 19.26 14.15
N GLY A 276 8.93 18.48 14.23
CA GLY A 276 8.93 17.03 14.10
C GLY A 276 8.45 16.55 12.74
N SER A 277 7.78 15.39 12.72
CA SER A 277 7.39 14.74 11.46
C SER A 277 6.30 15.50 10.67
N GLY A 278 5.53 16.39 11.31
CA GLY A 278 4.57 17.25 10.62
C GLY A 278 5.27 18.30 9.77
N HIS A 279 6.24 19.00 10.35
CA HIS A 279 7.07 19.97 9.64
C HIS A 279 7.85 19.33 8.49
N GLY A 280 8.48 18.17 8.77
CA GLY A 280 9.24 17.43 7.74
C GLY A 280 8.39 17.06 6.51
N ARG A 281 7.12 16.69 6.73
CA ARG A 281 6.19 16.45 5.62
C ARG A 281 5.89 17.71 4.81
N LEU A 282 5.71 18.87 5.45
CA LEU A 282 5.46 20.12 4.73
C LEU A 282 6.66 20.51 3.85
N VAL A 283 7.89 20.36 4.36
CA VAL A 283 9.11 20.60 3.57
C VAL A 283 9.16 19.64 2.38
N GLN A 284 8.96 18.35 2.62
CA GLN A 284 8.93 17.31 1.59
C GLN A 284 7.85 17.60 0.54
N TYR A 285 6.63 17.98 0.95
CA TYR A 285 5.54 18.29 0.02
C TYR A 285 5.85 19.51 -0.83
N ARG A 286 6.40 20.59 -0.24
CA ARG A 286 6.83 21.79 -0.99
C ARG A 286 7.86 21.43 -2.06
N ASN A 287 8.89 20.67 -1.71
CA ASN A 287 9.93 20.26 -2.64
C ASN A 287 9.38 19.30 -3.72
N THR A 288 8.49 18.38 -3.34
CA THR A 288 7.80 17.48 -4.29
C THR A 288 6.90 18.25 -5.26
N LEU A 289 6.18 19.28 -4.80
CA LEU A 289 5.35 20.12 -5.67
C LEU A 289 6.22 20.96 -6.63
N ARG A 290 7.39 21.42 -6.16
CA ARG A 290 8.38 22.08 -7.06
C ARG A 290 8.84 21.10 -8.14
N MET A 291 9.16 19.85 -7.80
CA MET A 291 9.49 18.81 -8.76
C MET A 291 8.34 18.57 -9.76
N ALA A 292 7.12 18.42 -9.26
CA ALA A 292 5.94 18.23 -10.09
C ALA A 292 5.68 19.40 -11.05
N SER A 293 5.96 20.63 -10.65
CA SER A 293 5.79 21.81 -11.50
C SER A 293 6.78 21.86 -12.68
N HIS A 294 7.93 21.20 -12.57
CA HIS A 294 8.88 21.05 -13.69
C HIS A 294 8.52 19.87 -14.61
N HIS A 295 7.73 18.91 -14.12
CA HIS A 295 7.30 17.73 -14.87
C HIS A 295 5.76 17.54 -14.81
N PRO A 296 4.93 18.52 -15.24
CA PRO A 296 3.49 18.57 -14.92
C PRO A 296 2.66 17.50 -15.63
N VAL A 297 3.09 17.00 -16.79
CA VAL A 297 2.25 16.15 -17.65
C VAL A 297 2.46 14.66 -17.34
N LEU A 298 3.69 14.18 -17.32
CA LEU A 298 4.03 12.76 -17.13
C LEU A 298 4.85 12.49 -15.86
N GLY A 299 5.21 13.54 -15.11
CA GLY A 299 6.05 13.39 -13.92
C GLY A 299 7.47 12.90 -14.25
N VAL A 300 8.17 12.42 -13.23
CA VAL A 300 9.54 11.87 -13.33
C VAL A 300 9.56 10.35 -13.55
N GLY A 301 8.41 9.73 -13.71
CA GLY A 301 8.24 8.28 -13.82
C GLY A 301 7.84 7.60 -12.51
N PRO A 302 7.01 6.54 -12.59
CA PRO A 302 6.57 5.80 -11.41
C PRO A 302 7.75 5.26 -10.60
N GLY A 303 7.73 5.44 -9.27
CA GLY A 303 8.81 5.01 -8.38
C GLY A 303 10.11 5.81 -8.49
N ASN A 304 10.17 6.85 -9.34
CA ASN A 304 11.39 7.66 -9.56
C ASN A 304 11.46 8.92 -8.69
N TRP A 305 10.53 9.10 -7.76
CA TRP A 305 10.61 10.21 -6.81
C TRP A 305 11.98 10.25 -6.08
N PRO A 306 12.52 9.14 -5.50
CA PRO A 306 13.79 9.19 -4.80
C PRO A 306 15.00 9.43 -5.72
N VAL A 307 14.85 9.19 -7.02
CA VAL A 307 15.92 9.44 -8.02
C VAL A 307 16.03 10.94 -8.32
N ALA A 308 14.90 11.61 -8.54
CA ALA A 308 14.85 13.02 -8.92
C ALA A 308 14.82 14.00 -7.73
N TYR A 309 14.33 13.56 -6.56
CA TYR A 309 14.14 14.42 -5.38
C TYR A 309 15.37 15.19 -4.91
N PRO A 310 16.61 14.65 -4.99
CA PRO A 310 17.81 15.39 -4.59
C PRO A 310 18.00 16.74 -5.29
N LEU A 311 17.50 16.88 -6.52
CA LEU A 311 17.57 18.14 -7.28
C LEU A 311 16.70 19.27 -6.69
N TYR A 312 15.74 18.92 -5.84
CA TYR A 312 14.73 19.84 -5.31
C TYR A 312 14.85 20.05 -3.80
N THR A 313 15.81 19.37 -3.15
CA THR A 313 16.03 19.48 -1.70
C THR A 313 16.50 20.87 -1.30
N THR A 314 16.18 21.26 -0.08
CA THR A 314 16.64 22.50 0.55
C THR A 314 17.55 22.18 1.74
N PRO A 315 18.45 23.07 2.15
CA PRO A 315 19.27 22.86 3.36
C PRO A 315 18.38 22.55 4.56
N GLY A 316 18.72 21.48 5.30
CA GLY A 316 17.93 21.01 6.45
C GLY A 316 16.65 20.22 6.10
N ASP A 317 16.52 19.75 4.85
CA ASP A 317 15.41 18.86 4.46
C ASP A 317 15.50 17.53 5.20
N PRO A 318 14.53 17.19 6.08
CA PRO A 318 14.57 15.95 6.87
C PRO A 318 14.30 14.68 6.04
N ALA A 319 13.91 14.82 4.77
CA ALA A 319 13.74 13.70 3.84
C ALA A 319 15.02 13.37 3.05
N TYR A 320 16.10 14.13 3.27
CA TYR A 320 17.36 13.97 2.57
C TYR A 320 18.55 13.99 3.55
N ASP A 321 19.24 12.85 3.68
CA ASP A 321 20.43 12.70 4.51
C ASP A 321 21.60 12.24 3.65
N THR A 322 22.56 13.15 3.40
CA THR A 322 23.77 12.88 2.61
C THR A 322 24.74 11.89 3.27
N GLY A 323 24.57 11.59 4.55
CA GLY A 323 25.37 10.61 5.31
C GLY A 323 24.94 9.16 5.05
N ASP A 324 23.70 8.93 4.62
CA ASP A 324 23.19 7.59 4.33
C ASP A 324 23.59 7.13 2.91
N ILE A 325 23.67 5.81 2.72
CA ILE A 325 23.85 5.19 1.40
C ILE A 325 22.66 5.52 0.50
N MET A 326 21.44 5.48 1.06
CA MET A 326 20.22 5.91 0.40
C MET A 326 19.74 7.21 1.05
N PRO A 327 20.17 8.38 0.52
CA PRO A 327 19.96 9.67 1.19
C PRO A 327 18.50 10.12 1.22
N THR A 328 17.64 9.53 0.39
CA THR A 328 16.22 9.87 0.31
C THR A 328 15.32 8.77 0.88
N ASN A 329 14.11 9.16 1.34
CA ASN A 329 13.03 8.19 1.54
C ASN A 329 12.69 7.50 0.19
N PRO A 330 12.18 6.27 0.20
CA PRO A 330 11.85 5.55 -1.04
C PRO A 330 10.62 6.12 -1.78
N TRP A 331 9.80 6.93 -1.11
CA TRP A 331 8.63 7.64 -1.64
C TRP A 331 8.29 8.85 -0.75
N PRO A 332 7.54 9.84 -1.27
CA PRO A 332 7.01 10.91 -0.42
C PRO A 332 5.97 10.36 0.54
N SER A 333 5.82 11.05 1.68
CA SER A 333 4.85 10.66 2.72
C SER A 333 3.40 10.97 2.31
N SER A 334 3.02 10.68 1.07
CA SER A 334 1.66 10.80 0.52
C SER A 334 1.56 10.14 -0.86
N ASP A 335 0.52 9.32 -1.07
CA ASP A 335 0.19 8.79 -2.40
C ASP A 335 -0.06 9.90 -3.41
N TRP A 336 -0.76 10.95 -3.00
CA TRP A 336 -1.12 12.06 -3.89
C TRP A 336 0.11 12.82 -4.38
N MET A 337 1.05 13.10 -3.47
CA MET A 337 2.32 13.73 -3.81
C MET A 337 3.16 12.84 -4.74
N ALA A 338 3.19 11.52 -4.47
CA ALA A 338 3.87 10.57 -5.34
C ALA A 338 3.25 10.53 -6.74
N ILE A 339 1.93 10.41 -6.84
CA ILE A 339 1.25 10.27 -8.14
C ILE A 339 1.40 11.55 -8.97
N VAL A 340 1.25 12.73 -8.36
CA VAL A 340 1.42 14.00 -9.07
C VAL A 340 2.85 14.17 -9.58
N SER A 341 3.85 13.89 -8.75
CA SER A 341 5.25 14.09 -9.11
C SER A 341 5.82 13.00 -10.04
N GLU A 342 5.34 11.75 -9.90
CA GLU A 342 5.85 10.62 -10.68
C GLU A 342 5.08 10.36 -11.98
N ARG A 343 3.79 10.70 -12.04
CA ARG A 343 2.90 10.37 -13.17
C ARG A 343 2.21 11.60 -13.76
N GLY A 344 2.46 12.78 -13.19
CA GLY A 344 1.92 14.05 -13.61
C GLY A 344 0.50 14.33 -13.12
N LEU A 345 0.08 15.58 -13.27
CA LEU A 345 -1.23 16.09 -12.85
C LEU A 345 -2.39 15.38 -13.55
N PRO A 346 -2.34 15.11 -14.88
CA PRO A 346 -3.45 14.42 -15.56
C PRO A 346 -3.73 13.04 -14.97
N ALA A 347 -2.69 12.25 -14.68
CA ALA A 347 -2.86 10.93 -14.08
C ALA A 347 -3.44 11.03 -12.66
N ALA A 348 -2.99 11.99 -11.86
CA ALA A 348 -3.52 12.24 -10.53
C ALA A 348 -5.02 12.63 -10.56
N LEU A 349 -5.42 13.48 -11.49
CA LEU A 349 -6.82 13.86 -11.67
C LEU A 349 -7.70 12.70 -12.12
N LEU A 350 -7.22 11.83 -13.01
CA LEU A 350 -7.94 10.63 -13.44
C LEU A 350 -8.17 9.65 -12.29
N LEU A 351 -7.15 9.41 -11.47
CA LEU A 351 -7.26 8.55 -10.30
C LEU A 351 -8.22 9.14 -9.26
N LEU A 352 -8.07 10.43 -8.94
CA LEU A 352 -8.97 11.12 -8.01
C LEU A 352 -10.41 11.09 -8.51
N SER A 353 -10.64 11.38 -9.79
CA SER A 353 -11.95 11.31 -10.41
C SER A 353 -12.56 9.92 -10.33
N SER A 354 -11.75 8.86 -10.53
CA SER A 354 -12.23 7.48 -10.38
C SER A 354 -12.69 7.17 -8.96
N LEU A 355 -11.96 7.63 -7.94
CA LEU A 355 -12.34 7.47 -6.53
C LEU A 355 -13.58 8.29 -6.17
N LEU A 356 -13.70 9.52 -6.69
CA LEU A 356 -14.90 10.36 -6.50
C LEU A 356 -16.14 9.73 -7.15
N VAL A 357 -16.01 9.13 -8.33
CA VAL A 357 -17.11 8.35 -8.96
C VAL A 357 -17.49 7.17 -8.07
N ILE A 358 -16.54 6.44 -7.52
CA ILE A 358 -16.78 5.33 -6.59
C ILE A 358 -17.53 5.81 -5.34
N VAL A 359 -17.11 6.91 -4.73
CA VAL A 359 -17.78 7.55 -3.58
C VAL A 359 -19.19 7.94 -3.93
N PHE A 360 -19.38 8.65 -5.04
CA PHE A 360 -20.71 9.10 -5.50
C PHE A 360 -21.67 7.91 -5.71
N VAL A 361 -21.19 6.87 -6.39
CA VAL A 361 -22.00 5.66 -6.67
C VAL A 361 -22.36 4.93 -5.37
N GLY A 362 -21.41 4.81 -4.43
CA GLY A 362 -21.63 4.22 -3.11
C GLY A 362 -22.66 4.99 -2.29
N TRP A 363 -22.49 6.31 -2.22
CA TRP A 363 -23.41 7.20 -1.52
C TRP A 363 -24.80 7.20 -2.11
N ARG A 364 -24.94 7.31 -3.44
CA ARG A 364 -26.23 7.20 -4.14
C ARG A 364 -26.91 5.87 -3.83
N ARG A 365 -26.18 4.75 -3.84
CA ARG A 365 -26.72 3.43 -3.49
C ARG A 365 -27.23 3.39 -2.05
N PHE A 366 -26.45 3.92 -1.10
CA PHE A 366 -26.90 4.03 0.28
C PHE A 366 -28.19 4.82 0.42
N ARG A 367 -28.26 6.00 -0.21
CA ARG A 367 -29.47 6.86 -0.17
C ARG A 367 -30.68 6.21 -0.81
N GLN A 368 -30.52 5.43 -1.89
CA GLN A 368 -31.62 4.75 -2.60
C GLN A 368 -32.07 3.46 -1.90
N ALA A 369 -31.14 2.65 -1.43
CA ALA A 369 -31.42 1.35 -0.84
C ALA A 369 -31.58 1.39 0.70
N GLY A 370 -31.25 2.49 1.34
CA GLY A 370 -31.43 2.76 2.75
C GLY A 370 -30.82 1.66 3.65
N ARG A 371 -31.63 1.15 4.58
CA ARG A 371 -31.22 0.15 5.58
C ARG A 371 -31.10 -1.29 5.05
N SER A 372 -31.22 -1.51 3.75
CA SER A 372 -31.01 -2.82 3.15
C SER A 372 -29.52 -3.22 3.18
N GLY A 373 -29.23 -4.51 2.97
CA GLY A 373 -27.85 -4.98 2.82
C GLY A 373 -27.09 -4.28 1.70
N ASP A 374 -27.82 -3.89 0.65
CA ASP A 374 -27.25 -3.15 -0.48
C ASP A 374 -26.91 -1.70 -0.11
N GLY A 375 -27.74 -1.04 0.68
CA GLY A 375 -27.46 0.29 1.22
C GLY A 375 -26.24 0.27 2.16
N LEU A 376 -26.18 -0.70 3.07
CA LEU A 376 -25.04 -0.88 3.97
C LEU A 376 -23.73 -1.11 3.21
N ALA A 377 -23.80 -1.83 2.08
CA ALA A 377 -22.61 -1.99 1.21
C ALA A 377 -22.21 -0.69 0.55
N GLY A 378 -23.17 0.12 0.12
CA GLY A 378 -22.89 1.47 -0.40
C GLY A 378 -22.20 2.34 0.64
N LEU A 379 -22.70 2.34 1.88
CA LEU A 379 -22.11 3.05 3.00
C LEU A 379 -20.68 2.56 3.30
N ALA A 380 -20.47 1.25 3.37
CA ALA A 380 -19.14 0.67 3.57
C ALA A 380 -18.18 1.00 2.43
N LEU A 381 -18.64 1.05 1.18
CA LEU A 381 -17.85 1.48 0.03
C LEU A 381 -17.35 2.91 0.19
N VAL A 382 -18.22 3.84 0.58
CA VAL A 382 -17.85 5.24 0.81
C VAL A 382 -16.86 5.34 1.96
N CYS A 383 -17.12 4.68 3.08
CA CYS A 383 -16.21 4.66 4.24
C CYS A 383 -14.83 4.10 3.86
N THR A 384 -14.78 3.02 3.05
CA THR A 384 -13.49 2.47 2.56
C THR A 384 -12.76 3.46 1.67
N ALA A 385 -13.45 4.12 0.74
CA ALA A 385 -12.83 5.12 -0.13
C ALA A 385 -12.31 6.33 0.66
N ILE A 386 -13.06 6.81 1.66
CA ILE A 386 -12.63 7.88 2.58
C ILE A 386 -11.37 7.44 3.34
N ALA A 387 -11.34 6.22 3.91
CA ALA A 387 -10.18 5.70 4.62
C ALA A 387 -8.92 5.69 3.70
N VAL A 388 -9.05 5.15 2.48
CA VAL A 388 -7.97 5.12 1.49
C VAL A 388 -7.47 6.53 1.15
N MET A 389 -8.39 7.47 0.87
CA MET A 389 -8.02 8.83 0.51
C MET A 389 -7.34 9.57 1.67
N VAL A 390 -7.85 9.44 2.88
CA VAL A 390 -7.29 10.12 4.06
C VAL A 390 -5.93 9.54 4.43
N VAL A 391 -5.79 8.22 4.52
CA VAL A 391 -4.49 7.60 4.84
C VAL A 391 -3.48 7.90 3.74
N GLY A 392 -3.87 7.81 2.47
CA GLY A 392 -3.02 8.13 1.32
C GLY A 392 -2.58 9.60 1.24
N SER A 393 -3.25 10.52 1.98
CA SER A 393 -2.79 11.91 2.11
C SER A 393 -1.56 12.05 3.01
N PHE A 394 -1.30 11.08 3.88
CA PHE A 394 -0.24 11.17 4.90
C PHE A 394 0.81 10.07 4.81
N ASP A 395 0.63 9.06 3.97
CA ASP A 395 1.61 7.99 3.76
C ASP A 395 1.30 7.21 2.46
N ALA A 396 2.11 6.20 2.16
CA ALA A 396 1.92 5.32 1.02
C ALA A 396 0.87 4.23 1.31
N VAL A 397 -0.16 4.16 0.50
CA VAL A 397 -1.23 3.16 0.50
C VAL A 397 -1.28 2.45 -0.84
N LEU A 398 -1.52 3.20 -1.92
CA LEU A 398 -1.68 2.66 -3.27
C LEU A 398 -0.33 2.27 -3.90
N LEU A 399 0.78 2.78 -3.35
CA LEU A 399 2.14 2.44 -3.78
C LEU A 399 2.65 1.12 -3.17
N LEU A 400 2.03 0.64 -2.09
CA LEU A 400 2.46 -0.56 -1.37
C LEU A 400 1.54 -1.76 -1.64
N ALA A 401 2.14 -2.95 -1.70
CA ALA A 401 1.45 -4.17 -2.10
C ALA A 401 0.20 -4.51 -1.27
N VAL A 402 0.34 -4.56 0.07
CA VAL A 402 -0.78 -4.98 0.94
C VAL A 402 -1.89 -3.95 0.98
N PRO A 403 -1.64 -2.66 1.30
CA PRO A 403 -2.72 -1.69 1.32
C PRO A 403 -3.40 -1.53 -0.05
N SER A 404 -2.64 -1.62 -1.15
CA SER A 404 -3.19 -1.60 -2.51
C SER A 404 -4.12 -2.80 -2.77
N LEU A 405 -3.71 -4.03 -2.40
CA LEU A 405 -4.55 -5.22 -2.51
C LEU A 405 -5.89 -5.03 -1.79
N PHE A 406 -5.86 -4.49 -0.57
CA PHE A 406 -7.06 -4.29 0.25
C PHE A 406 -7.92 -3.14 -0.26
N ALA A 407 -7.33 -2.00 -0.60
CA ALA A 407 -8.04 -0.86 -1.16
C ALA A 407 -8.80 -1.27 -2.44
N TRP A 408 -8.09 -1.78 -3.44
CA TRP A 408 -8.70 -2.17 -4.71
C TRP A 408 -9.62 -3.38 -4.59
N GLY A 409 -9.27 -4.35 -3.72
CA GLY A 409 -10.11 -5.52 -3.46
C GLY A 409 -11.45 -5.16 -2.81
N LEU A 410 -11.46 -4.32 -1.80
CA LEU A 410 -12.67 -3.86 -1.12
C LEU A 410 -13.49 -2.92 -2.01
N LEU A 411 -12.85 -1.95 -2.67
CA LEU A 411 -13.54 -1.06 -3.60
C LEU A 411 -14.21 -1.86 -4.72
N GLY A 412 -13.51 -2.82 -5.34
CA GLY A 412 -14.08 -3.67 -6.38
C GLY A 412 -15.19 -4.59 -5.89
N ALA A 413 -15.05 -5.19 -4.70
CA ALA A 413 -16.03 -6.10 -4.14
C ALA A 413 -17.34 -5.41 -3.70
N LEU A 414 -17.24 -4.15 -3.26
CA LEU A 414 -18.37 -3.36 -2.78
C LEU A 414 -19.05 -2.52 -3.87
N LEU A 415 -18.34 -2.25 -5.00
CA LEU A 415 -18.85 -1.41 -6.07
C LEU A 415 -20.07 -2.07 -6.75
N PRO A 416 -21.25 -1.41 -6.74
CA PRO A 416 -22.45 -1.94 -7.40
C PRO A 416 -22.30 -1.95 -8.93
N ALA A 417 -23.23 -2.63 -9.59
CA ALA A 417 -23.36 -2.52 -11.04
C ALA A 417 -23.62 -1.07 -11.43
N GLN A 418 -22.89 -0.59 -12.44
CA GLN A 418 -23.01 0.76 -12.98
C GLN A 418 -23.56 0.69 -14.40
N ARG A 419 -24.05 1.83 -14.89
CA ARG A 419 -24.43 1.99 -16.30
C ARG A 419 -23.21 1.68 -17.18
N GLU A 420 -23.36 0.72 -18.08
CA GLU A 420 -22.35 0.39 -19.08
C GLU A 420 -22.33 1.51 -20.14
N LEU A 421 -21.16 2.11 -20.37
CA LEU A 421 -20.94 3.07 -21.44
C LEU A 421 -20.48 2.36 -22.72
N ALA A 422 -19.77 1.26 -22.57
CA ALA A 422 -19.34 0.38 -23.66
C ALA A 422 -19.27 -1.06 -23.20
N SER A 423 -19.31 -1.99 -24.15
CA SER A 423 -19.12 -3.41 -23.89
C SER A 423 -18.24 -4.02 -24.99
N ILE A 424 -17.11 -4.60 -24.59
CA ILE A 424 -16.18 -5.25 -25.53
C ILE A 424 -16.50 -6.74 -25.54
N ALA A 425 -16.89 -7.26 -26.71
CA ALA A 425 -17.07 -8.70 -26.91
C ALA A 425 -15.71 -9.42 -26.81
N LEU A 426 -15.69 -10.52 -26.09
CA LEU A 426 -14.52 -11.40 -25.91
C LEU A 426 -14.79 -12.76 -26.57
N PRO A 427 -14.68 -12.87 -27.90
CA PRO A 427 -14.67 -14.17 -28.57
C PRO A 427 -13.49 -14.99 -28.06
N ASP A 428 -13.54 -16.31 -28.22
CA ASP A 428 -12.60 -17.24 -27.59
C ASP A 428 -11.13 -16.90 -27.90
N GLY A 429 -10.80 -16.48 -29.12
CA GLY A 429 -9.44 -16.07 -29.49
C GLY A 429 -8.95 -14.87 -28.71
N ARG A 430 -9.73 -13.77 -28.68
CA ARG A 430 -9.38 -12.55 -27.92
C ARG A 430 -9.31 -12.83 -26.40
N ARG A 431 -10.23 -13.64 -25.89
CA ARG A 431 -10.23 -14.04 -24.48
C ARG A 431 -8.97 -14.81 -24.12
N ARG A 432 -8.55 -15.78 -24.95
CA ARG A 432 -7.30 -16.55 -24.76
C ARG A 432 -6.10 -15.61 -24.82
N ALA A 433 -6.00 -14.75 -25.83
CA ALA A 433 -4.90 -13.80 -25.95
C ALA A 433 -4.78 -12.88 -24.71
N LEU A 434 -5.88 -12.30 -24.26
CA LEU A 434 -5.90 -11.45 -23.06
C LEU A 434 -5.52 -12.24 -21.80
N THR A 435 -6.01 -13.49 -21.67
CA THR A 435 -5.68 -14.36 -20.53
C THR A 435 -4.18 -14.68 -20.50
N VAL A 436 -3.59 -14.99 -21.66
CA VAL A 436 -2.14 -15.24 -21.79
C VAL A 436 -1.35 -13.97 -21.46
N ALA A 437 -1.73 -12.82 -22.02
CA ALA A 437 -1.05 -11.55 -21.75
C ALA A 437 -1.04 -11.21 -20.24
N VAL A 438 -2.18 -11.37 -19.56
CA VAL A 438 -2.27 -11.16 -18.10
C VAL A 438 -1.42 -12.16 -17.34
N ALA A 439 -1.42 -13.44 -17.74
CA ALA A 439 -0.60 -14.48 -17.11
C ALA A 439 0.90 -14.20 -17.29
N CYS A 440 1.33 -13.82 -18.49
CA CYS A 440 2.73 -13.47 -18.77
C CYS A 440 3.17 -12.23 -17.98
N ALA A 441 2.35 -11.18 -17.92
CA ALA A 441 2.65 -9.98 -17.13
C ALA A 441 2.78 -10.31 -15.64
N ALA A 442 1.83 -11.07 -15.07
CA ALA A 442 1.87 -11.48 -13.68
C ALA A 442 3.10 -12.35 -13.37
N LEU A 443 3.44 -13.28 -14.27
CA LEU A 443 4.64 -14.11 -14.12
C LEU A 443 5.91 -13.29 -14.18
N LEU A 444 6.01 -12.32 -15.08
CA LEU A 444 7.16 -11.42 -15.21
C LEU A 444 7.40 -10.61 -13.93
N PHE A 445 6.34 -10.02 -13.37
CA PHE A 445 6.44 -9.28 -12.10
C PHE A 445 6.77 -10.22 -10.92
N ALA A 446 6.18 -11.42 -10.88
CA ALA A 446 6.46 -12.39 -9.85
C ALA A 446 7.92 -12.90 -9.91
N LEU A 447 8.44 -13.18 -11.11
CA LEU A 447 9.85 -13.59 -11.31
C LEU A 447 10.80 -12.48 -10.85
N ARG A 448 10.51 -11.22 -11.20
CA ARG A 448 11.30 -10.08 -10.73
C ARG A 448 11.32 -9.98 -9.20
N SER A 449 10.14 -10.03 -8.56
CA SER A 449 10.04 -9.96 -7.09
C SER A 449 10.71 -11.18 -6.42
N SER A 450 10.64 -12.37 -7.04
CA SER A 450 11.34 -13.56 -6.57
C SER A 450 12.86 -13.39 -6.64
N ALA A 451 13.38 -12.90 -7.77
CA ALA A 451 14.81 -12.64 -7.95
C ALA A 451 15.32 -11.63 -6.91
N GLN A 452 14.57 -10.54 -6.69
CA GLN A 452 14.88 -9.55 -5.68
C GLN A 452 14.84 -10.14 -4.25
N GLY A 453 13.85 -10.98 -3.93
CA GLY A 453 13.76 -11.66 -2.64
C GLY A 453 14.95 -12.60 -2.39
N VAL A 454 15.34 -13.38 -3.39
CA VAL A 454 16.54 -14.24 -3.34
C VAL A 454 17.81 -13.39 -3.18
N ALA A 455 17.92 -12.27 -3.87
CA ALA A 455 19.04 -11.36 -3.75
C ALA A 455 19.19 -10.80 -2.32
N ILE A 456 18.07 -10.41 -1.68
CA ILE A 456 18.06 -9.97 -0.27
C ILE A 456 18.53 -11.08 0.67
N LEU A 457 18.06 -12.31 0.49
CA LEU A 457 18.47 -13.45 1.31
C LEU A 457 19.94 -13.80 1.13
N LEU A 458 20.45 -13.81 -0.11
CA LEU A 458 21.86 -14.06 -0.39
C LEU A 458 22.77 -13.00 0.24
N ALA A 459 22.42 -11.73 0.11
CA ALA A 459 23.18 -10.64 0.70
C ALA A 459 23.12 -10.67 2.23
N GLY A 460 21.96 -11.04 2.81
CA GLY A 460 21.74 -11.12 4.25
C GLY A 460 22.41 -12.32 4.94
N ALA A 461 22.69 -13.40 4.22
CA ALA A 461 23.28 -14.62 4.76
C ALA A 461 24.79 -14.49 5.10
N GLY A 462 25.37 -13.33 4.95
CA GLY A 462 26.76 -13.02 5.32
C GLY A 462 27.41 -12.03 4.33
N ARG A 463 28.39 -11.25 4.82
CA ARG A 463 29.07 -10.18 4.07
C ARG A 463 30.12 -10.69 3.04
N SER A 464 29.97 -11.91 2.52
CA SER A 464 30.85 -12.42 1.47
C SER A 464 30.67 -11.64 0.17
N VAL A 465 31.74 -11.09 -0.37
CA VAL A 465 31.75 -10.36 -1.65
C VAL A 465 31.14 -11.21 -2.77
N ALA A 466 31.44 -12.50 -2.80
CA ALA A 466 30.91 -13.42 -3.80
C ALA A 466 29.36 -13.50 -3.74
N ARG A 467 28.77 -13.62 -2.55
CA ARG A 467 27.32 -13.66 -2.36
C ARG A 467 26.65 -12.37 -2.76
N VAL A 468 27.21 -11.23 -2.36
CA VAL A 468 26.68 -9.89 -2.75
C VAL A 468 26.81 -9.68 -4.26
N THR A 469 27.87 -10.19 -4.90
CA THR A 469 28.01 -10.15 -6.37
C THR A 469 26.93 -10.97 -7.06
N TRP A 470 26.63 -12.18 -6.57
CA TRP A 470 25.51 -12.97 -7.08
C TRP A 470 24.16 -12.29 -6.86
N ALA A 471 23.95 -11.68 -5.69
CA ALA A 471 22.76 -10.91 -5.40
C ALA A 471 22.58 -9.74 -6.38
N ALA A 472 23.65 -8.98 -6.68
CA ALA A 472 23.62 -7.89 -7.65
C ALA A 472 23.39 -8.37 -9.10
N ARG A 473 23.79 -9.59 -9.45
CA ARG A 473 23.44 -10.20 -10.75
C ARG A 473 21.97 -10.58 -10.86
N LEU A 474 21.36 -11.02 -9.76
CA LEU A 474 19.93 -11.37 -9.70
C LEU A 474 19.04 -10.13 -9.66
N ASP A 475 19.48 -9.06 -9.01
CA ASP A 475 18.78 -7.78 -8.94
C ASP A 475 19.70 -6.63 -9.38
N PRO A 476 19.95 -6.49 -10.69
CA PRO A 476 20.87 -5.46 -11.22
C PRO A 476 20.33 -4.04 -11.06
N GLY A 477 19.03 -3.87 -10.76
CA GLY A 477 18.42 -2.58 -10.42
C GLY A 477 18.59 -2.16 -8.96
N SER A 478 19.29 -2.95 -8.14
CA SER A 478 19.47 -2.65 -6.72
C SER A 478 20.66 -1.70 -6.47
N TYR A 479 20.39 -0.42 -6.36
CA TYR A 479 21.36 0.59 -5.97
C TYR A 479 22.15 0.19 -4.71
N ARG A 480 21.46 -0.33 -3.68
CA ARG A 480 22.07 -0.70 -2.41
C ARG A 480 23.09 -1.83 -2.55
N LEU A 481 22.80 -2.85 -3.36
CA LEU A 481 23.75 -3.94 -3.62
C LEU A 481 25.00 -3.44 -4.38
N HIS A 482 24.81 -2.56 -5.34
CA HIS A 482 25.93 -1.94 -6.05
C HIS A 482 26.77 -1.08 -5.12
N MET A 483 26.18 -0.29 -4.25
CA MET A 483 26.93 0.50 -3.26
C MET A 483 27.66 -0.37 -2.24
N LEU A 484 27.07 -1.49 -1.80
CA LEU A 484 27.77 -2.46 -0.93
C LEU A 484 29.02 -3.05 -1.61
N LEU A 485 28.99 -3.30 -2.91
CA LEU A 485 30.11 -3.82 -3.67
C LEU A 485 31.16 -2.76 -3.99
N ALA A 486 30.74 -1.52 -4.22
CA ALA A 486 31.63 -0.40 -4.42
C ALA A 486 32.42 -0.01 -3.15
N GLY A 487 31.93 -0.40 -1.98
CA GLY A 487 32.48 -0.05 -0.68
C GLY A 487 31.69 1.05 -0.01
N VAL A 488 31.28 0.80 1.24
CA VAL A 488 30.62 1.79 2.09
C VAL A 488 31.61 2.90 2.42
N PRO A 489 31.19 4.17 2.63
CA PRO A 489 32.05 5.26 3.08
C PRO A 489 32.88 4.83 4.30
N GLY A 490 34.22 4.78 4.12
CA GLY A 490 35.19 4.38 5.15
C GLY A 490 35.98 3.08 4.87
N ALA A 491 35.49 2.17 4.02
CA ALA A 491 36.24 0.98 3.60
C ALA A 491 36.46 1.02 2.08
N ARG A 492 37.66 1.45 1.63
CA ARG A 492 38.01 1.49 0.20
C ARG A 492 38.03 0.06 -0.37
N GLY A 493 37.06 -0.28 -1.19
CA GLY A 493 37.14 -1.47 -2.03
C GLY A 493 38.23 -1.32 -3.12
N PRO A 494 38.71 -2.43 -3.73
CA PRO A 494 39.59 -2.36 -4.88
C PRO A 494 39.00 -1.51 -5.99
N CYS A 495 39.73 -0.54 -6.55
CA CYS A 495 39.22 0.42 -7.53
C CYS A 495 38.56 -0.24 -8.76
N GLY A 496 38.94 -1.46 -9.13
CA GLY A 496 38.28 -2.22 -10.18
C GLY A 496 36.77 -2.46 -9.88
N ARG A 497 36.44 -2.91 -8.68
CA ARG A 497 35.05 -3.09 -8.25
C ARG A 497 34.32 -1.77 -8.10
N VAL A 498 35.00 -0.77 -7.53
CA VAL A 498 34.44 0.57 -7.35
C VAL A 498 34.00 1.14 -8.70
N ARG A 499 34.84 1.04 -9.75
CA ARG A 499 34.49 1.55 -11.08
C ARG A 499 33.26 0.87 -11.65
N VAL A 500 33.17 -0.45 -11.58
CA VAL A 500 32.01 -1.20 -12.12
C VAL A 500 30.73 -0.92 -11.35
N HIS A 501 30.76 -1.13 -10.03
CA HIS A 501 29.53 -1.06 -9.22
C HIS A 501 29.17 0.39 -8.84
N GLY A 502 30.16 1.27 -8.67
CA GLY A 502 29.92 2.70 -8.49
C GLY A 502 29.29 3.35 -9.72
N ALA A 503 29.74 2.96 -10.94
CA ALA A 503 29.11 3.42 -12.18
C ALA A 503 27.67 2.93 -12.30
N ALA A 504 27.40 1.65 -12.04
CA ALA A 504 26.03 1.11 -12.03
C ALA A 504 25.12 1.80 -11.00
N ALA A 505 25.64 2.06 -9.79
CA ALA A 505 24.91 2.82 -8.78
C ALA A 505 24.62 4.27 -9.22
N HIS A 506 25.58 4.92 -9.88
CA HIS A 506 25.41 6.27 -10.40
C HIS A 506 24.40 6.33 -11.56
N GLU A 507 24.39 5.33 -12.42
CA GLU A 507 23.39 5.21 -13.51
C GLU A 507 21.99 5.05 -12.96
N LEU A 508 21.81 4.24 -11.90
CA LEU A 508 20.52 4.04 -11.23
C LEU A 508 20.02 5.29 -10.49
N PHE A 509 20.94 6.08 -9.90
CA PHE A 509 20.63 7.27 -9.12
C PHE A 509 21.62 8.40 -9.44
N PRO A 510 21.47 9.06 -10.60
CA PRO A 510 22.45 10.01 -11.12
C PRO A 510 22.61 11.28 -10.27
N HIS A 511 21.63 11.61 -9.46
CA HIS A 511 21.62 12.80 -8.61
C HIS A 511 22.05 12.55 -7.16
N HIS A 512 22.46 11.31 -6.83
CA HIS A 512 22.99 10.97 -5.51
C HIS A 512 24.52 11.19 -5.46
N ASP A 513 24.98 11.86 -4.41
CA ASP A 513 26.40 12.17 -4.23
C ASP A 513 27.27 10.95 -3.90
N ALA A 514 26.71 9.95 -3.22
CA ALA A 514 27.49 8.82 -2.71
C ALA A 514 28.20 8.02 -3.81
N PRO A 515 27.58 7.63 -4.94
CA PRO A 515 28.28 6.96 -6.03
C PRO A 515 29.37 7.82 -6.66
N ALA A 516 29.10 9.11 -6.86
CA ALA A 516 30.07 10.05 -7.43
C ALA A 516 31.29 10.24 -6.52
N ARG A 517 31.11 10.30 -5.19
CA ARG A 517 32.21 10.38 -4.21
C ARG A 517 33.11 9.14 -4.28
N VAL A 518 32.51 7.95 -4.31
CA VAL A 518 33.25 6.68 -4.36
C VAL A 518 34.01 6.55 -5.68
N LEU A 519 33.41 6.94 -6.81
CA LEU A 519 34.06 6.94 -8.12
C LEU A 519 35.23 7.92 -8.19
N ARG A 520 35.06 9.14 -7.69
CA ARG A 520 36.15 10.16 -7.64
C ARG A 520 37.32 9.71 -6.79
N ALA A 521 37.08 8.98 -5.70
CA ALA A 521 38.15 8.41 -4.87
C ALA A 521 39.01 7.37 -5.62
N CYS A 522 38.51 6.80 -6.72
CA CYS A 522 39.24 5.89 -7.62
C CYS A 522 39.67 6.55 -8.95
N GLY A 523 39.76 7.89 -9.00
CA GLY A 523 40.25 8.64 -10.15
C GLY A 523 39.30 8.72 -11.34
N VAL A 524 38.00 8.39 -11.14
CA VAL A 524 36.97 8.52 -12.19
C VAL A 524 36.36 9.90 -12.12
N ARG A 525 36.42 10.66 -13.21
CA ARG A 525 35.72 11.94 -13.33
C ARG A 525 34.23 11.67 -13.56
N VAL A 526 33.38 12.09 -12.64
CA VAL A 526 31.92 11.99 -12.72
C VAL A 526 31.34 13.37 -12.45
N SER A 527 30.54 13.87 -13.38
CA SER A 527 29.68 15.05 -13.15
C SER A 527 28.39 14.60 -12.48
N ILE A 528 27.98 15.27 -11.44
CA ILE A 528 26.60 15.15 -10.91
C ILE A 528 25.74 15.94 -11.90
N ARG A 529 24.84 15.25 -12.59
CA ARG A 529 23.90 15.87 -13.55
C ARG A 529 22.78 16.57 -12.81
#